data_1263208ccbfd83c0327de6eed2c0e56c
#
_entry.id   1263208ccbfd83c0327de6eed2c0e56c
#
_cell.length_a   1.000
_cell.length_b   1.000
_cell.length_c   1.000
_cell.angle_alpha   90.00
_cell.angle_beta   90.00
_cell.angle_gamma   90.00
#
_symmetry.space_group_name_H-M   'P 1'
#
loop_
_entity.id
_entity.type
_entity.pdbx_description
1 polymer ?
#
loop_
_entity_poly.entity_id
_entity_poly.type
_entity_poly.pdbx_seq_one_letter_code
_entity_poly.pdbx_strand_id
1 'polypeptide(L)'
;MPAPIRYITSGFDIDDSVREIAEHKELWNQYNMRTAEPGSPHVDVSDIWVRYNSWDNFRGNRVAFNEEHESVWYPSVSKLPSVKDLVMDVMSYVQGERLGGVFITKVPAGKMVKRHTDNGWHSRYYDKFAVQLQGDLNQAF
;
A
#
# COMPACT_ATOMS: atom_id res chain seq x y z
N MET A 1 -10.48 -19.05 9.93
CA MET A 1 -10.77 -18.67 8.54
C MET A 1 -10.36 -17.23 8.33
N PRO A 2 -9.68 -16.89 7.23
CA PRO A 2 -9.43 -15.48 6.94
C PRO A 2 -10.77 -14.77 6.77
N ALA A 3 -10.84 -13.51 7.22
CA ALA A 3 -12.02 -12.69 7.02
C ALA A 3 -12.29 -12.54 5.51
N PRO A 4 -13.55 -12.67 5.07
CA PRO A 4 -13.85 -12.51 3.64
C PRO A 4 -13.57 -11.07 3.21
N ILE A 5 -12.98 -10.91 2.02
CA ILE A 5 -12.91 -9.61 1.36
C ILE A 5 -14.34 -9.18 1.03
N ARG A 6 -14.71 -7.96 1.42
CA ARG A 6 -16.02 -7.42 1.09
C ARG A 6 -15.90 -6.01 0.52
N TYR A 7 -16.76 -5.74 -0.43
CA TYR A 7 -16.95 -4.41 -0.98
C TYR A 7 -17.64 -3.50 0.05
N ILE A 8 -17.16 -2.27 0.17
CA ILE A 8 -17.73 -1.28 1.08
C ILE A 8 -18.39 -0.10 0.35
N THR A 9 -17.70 0.49 -0.64
CA THR A 9 -18.23 1.65 -1.39
C THR A 9 -17.44 1.91 -2.66
N SER A 10 -18.04 2.60 -3.64
CA SER A 10 -17.38 3.16 -4.83
C SER A 10 -17.45 4.68 -4.89
N GLY A 11 -17.79 5.35 -3.78
CA GLY A 11 -18.07 6.78 -3.76
C GLY A 11 -16.86 7.71 -3.67
N PHE A 12 -15.63 7.20 -3.63
CA PHE A 12 -14.43 8.03 -3.57
C PHE A 12 -14.03 8.53 -4.97
N ASP A 13 -13.72 9.82 -5.06
CA ASP A 13 -13.07 10.39 -6.24
C ASP A 13 -11.59 10.02 -6.25
N ILE A 14 -11.14 9.37 -7.32
CA ILE A 14 -9.77 8.89 -7.48
C ILE A 14 -9.03 9.53 -8.65
N ASP A 15 -9.67 10.40 -9.42
CA ASP A 15 -9.13 10.91 -10.69
C ASP A 15 -7.82 11.67 -10.50
N ASP A 16 -7.75 12.54 -9.52
CA ASP A 16 -6.53 13.29 -9.21
C ASP A 16 -5.41 12.38 -8.71
N SER A 17 -5.73 11.38 -7.88
CA SER A 17 -4.75 10.40 -7.42
C SER A 17 -4.16 9.59 -8.57
N VAL A 18 -4.98 9.13 -9.51
CA VAL A 18 -4.54 8.40 -10.70
C VAL A 18 -3.62 9.28 -11.56
N ARG A 19 -3.99 10.55 -11.77
CA ARG A 19 -3.19 11.50 -12.54
C ARG A 19 -1.83 11.75 -11.87
N GLU A 20 -1.79 12.07 -10.60
CA GLU A 20 -0.56 12.32 -9.85
C GLU A 20 0.40 11.11 -9.90
N ILE A 21 -0.12 9.91 -9.71
CA ILE A 21 0.68 8.67 -9.81
C ILE A 21 1.27 8.51 -11.22
N ALA A 22 0.50 8.81 -12.26
CA ALA A 22 0.95 8.71 -13.65
C ALA A 22 2.03 9.75 -14.00
N GLU A 23 1.97 10.93 -13.41
CA GLU A 23 2.93 12.01 -13.60
C GLU A 23 4.26 11.78 -12.87
N HIS A 24 4.27 10.98 -11.79
CA HIS A 24 5.44 10.77 -10.93
C HIS A 24 5.99 9.34 -11.01
N LYS A 25 6.40 8.94 -12.20
CA LYS A 25 6.94 7.59 -12.46
C LYS A 25 8.20 7.27 -11.66
N GLU A 26 8.96 8.29 -11.28
CA GLU A 26 10.19 8.17 -10.49
C GLU A 26 9.95 7.66 -9.06
N LEU A 27 8.71 7.70 -8.57
CA LEU A 27 8.37 7.23 -7.23
C LEU A 27 8.32 5.70 -7.12
N TRP A 28 8.12 5.00 -8.25
CA TRP A 28 8.03 3.56 -8.23
C TRP A 28 9.34 2.90 -7.79
N ASN A 29 9.24 1.99 -6.82
CA ASN A 29 10.34 1.18 -6.29
C ASN A 29 11.51 1.98 -5.69
N GLN A 30 11.30 3.22 -5.25
CA GLN A 30 12.31 3.95 -4.48
C GLN A 30 12.65 3.22 -3.18
N TYR A 31 11.66 2.58 -2.56
CA TYR A 31 11.81 1.72 -1.38
C TYR A 31 11.38 0.31 -1.81
N ASN A 32 12.34 -0.55 -2.05
CA ASN A 32 12.13 -1.79 -2.77
C ASN A 32 12.27 -3.06 -1.91
N MET A 33 12.23 -2.94 -0.59
CA MET A 33 12.38 -4.09 0.30
C MET A 33 11.41 -5.24 -0.03
N ARG A 34 10.15 -4.92 -0.36
CA ARG A 34 9.15 -5.92 -0.69
C ARG A 34 9.32 -6.53 -2.07
N THR A 35 9.77 -5.73 -3.04
CA THR A 35 9.79 -6.08 -4.46
C THR A 35 11.12 -6.63 -4.93
N ALA A 36 12.23 -6.33 -4.26
CA ALA A 36 13.57 -6.76 -4.66
C ALA A 36 14.08 -8.00 -3.91
N GLU A 37 13.46 -8.38 -2.80
CA GLU A 37 13.93 -9.53 -2.01
C GLU A 37 13.59 -10.86 -2.71
N PRO A 38 14.57 -11.73 -2.98
CA PRO A 38 14.31 -13.04 -3.56
C PRO A 38 13.34 -13.85 -2.69
N GLY A 39 12.32 -14.45 -3.34
CA GLY A 39 11.30 -15.23 -2.64
C GLY A 39 10.15 -14.40 -2.04
N SER A 40 10.21 -13.08 -2.10
CA SER A 40 9.08 -12.24 -1.73
C SER A 40 7.87 -12.53 -2.64
N PRO A 41 6.64 -12.55 -2.12
CA PRO A 41 5.44 -12.66 -2.95
C PRO A 41 5.23 -11.45 -3.87
N HIS A 42 5.95 -10.36 -3.67
CA HIS A 42 5.81 -9.09 -4.38
C HIS A 42 6.92 -8.83 -5.42
N VAL A 43 7.71 -9.83 -5.82
CA VAL A 43 8.84 -9.63 -6.76
C VAL A 43 8.40 -9.20 -8.16
N ASP A 44 7.18 -9.53 -8.57
CA ASP A 44 6.66 -9.23 -9.91
C ASP A 44 5.83 -7.94 -9.97
N VAL A 45 5.77 -7.18 -8.90
CA VAL A 45 4.99 -5.94 -8.81
C VAL A 45 5.88 -4.75 -8.48
N SER A 46 5.31 -3.55 -8.54
CA SER A 46 5.99 -2.30 -8.16
C SER A 46 5.21 -1.59 -7.08
N ASP A 47 5.93 -0.96 -6.15
CA ASP A 47 5.34 -0.23 -5.04
C ASP A 47 5.78 1.24 -5.02
N ILE A 48 4.85 2.10 -4.60
CA ILE A 48 5.15 3.42 -4.03
C ILE A 48 4.83 3.36 -2.55
N TRP A 49 5.82 3.63 -1.70
CA TRP A 49 5.61 3.74 -0.26
C TRP A 49 5.16 5.15 0.08
N VAL A 50 3.99 5.27 0.67
CA VAL A 50 3.37 6.56 1.01
C VAL A 50 3.46 6.80 2.52
N ARG A 51 3.26 5.75 3.32
CA ARG A 51 3.32 5.80 4.77
C ARG A 51 3.74 4.44 5.32
N TYR A 52 4.70 4.39 6.20
CA TYR A 52 5.13 3.19 6.93
C TYR A 52 6.14 3.56 8.02
N ASN A 53 6.79 2.54 8.62
CA ASN A 53 7.93 2.74 9.50
C ASN A 53 8.99 3.62 8.82
N SER A 54 9.57 4.57 9.55
CA SER A 54 10.63 5.43 8.99
C SER A 54 11.73 4.57 8.35
N TRP A 55 12.11 4.89 7.11
CA TRP A 55 13.18 4.16 6.42
C TRP A 55 14.50 4.19 7.17
N ASP A 56 14.74 5.22 7.97
CA ASP A 56 15.93 5.34 8.83
C ASP A 56 16.03 4.20 9.85
N ASN A 57 14.90 3.53 10.15
CA ASN A 57 14.87 2.36 11.02
C ASN A 57 15.19 1.05 10.27
N PHE A 58 15.24 1.06 8.93
CA PHE A 58 15.63 -0.09 8.14
C PHE A 58 17.15 -0.24 8.12
N ARG A 59 17.66 -1.14 8.92
CA ARG A 59 19.11 -1.41 9.06
C ARG A 59 19.48 -2.78 8.51
N GLY A 60 18.89 -3.16 7.37
CA GLY A 60 19.09 -4.47 6.76
C GLY A 60 18.37 -5.62 7.49
N ASN A 61 17.59 -5.33 8.53
CA ASN A 61 16.82 -6.31 9.27
C ASN A 61 15.32 -6.10 9.02
N ARG A 62 14.79 -6.85 8.05
CA ARG A 62 13.39 -6.78 7.66
C ARG A 62 12.44 -7.18 8.80
N VAL A 63 12.81 -8.15 9.60
CA VAL A 63 11.96 -8.63 10.70
C VAL A 63 11.77 -7.53 11.72
N ALA A 64 12.86 -6.94 12.20
CA ALA A 64 12.81 -5.82 13.15
C ALA A 64 12.09 -4.59 12.57
N PHE A 65 12.27 -4.30 11.28
CA PHE A 65 11.60 -3.20 10.60
C PHE A 65 10.08 -3.35 10.53
N ASN A 66 9.57 -4.58 10.49
CA ASN A 66 8.14 -4.89 10.43
C ASN A 66 7.52 -5.17 11.81
N GLU A 67 8.27 -5.05 12.90
CA GLU A 67 7.73 -5.10 14.26
C GLU A 67 6.94 -3.81 14.59
N GLU A 68 6.41 -3.74 15.78
CA GLU A 68 5.62 -2.59 16.25
C GLU A 68 6.35 -1.25 16.07
N HIS A 69 5.69 -0.29 15.43
CA HIS A 69 6.24 1.04 15.16
C HIS A 69 5.14 2.08 14.94
N GLU A 70 5.51 3.35 15.04
CA GLU A 70 4.72 4.46 14.53
C GLU A 70 5.01 4.66 13.04
N SER A 71 3.96 4.61 12.21
CA SER A 71 4.10 4.92 10.79
C SER A 71 4.27 6.42 10.56
N VAL A 72 5.11 6.78 9.61
CA VAL A 72 5.36 8.16 9.16
C VAL A 72 5.07 8.33 7.68
N TRP A 73 4.72 9.55 7.26
CA TRP A 73 4.56 9.84 5.84
C TRP A 73 5.93 9.87 5.16
N TYR A 74 6.02 9.22 4.01
CA TYR A 74 7.22 9.22 3.18
C TYR A 74 7.27 10.46 2.27
N PRO A 75 8.45 10.84 1.76
CA PRO A 75 8.58 12.01 0.88
C PRO A 75 7.69 11.99 -0.35
N SER A 76 7.31 10.81 -0.83
CA SER A 76 6.36 10.62 -1.94
C SER A 76 5.05 11.39 -1.75
N VAL A 77 4.59 11.56 -0.53
CA VAL A 77 3.31 12.24 -0.23
C VAL A 77 3.31 13.71 -0.68
N SER A 78 4.47 14.35 -0.73
CA SER A 78 4.58 15.74 -1.21
C SER A 78 4.28 15.88 -2.72
N LYS A 79 4.44 14.80 -3.48
CA LYS A 79 4.12 14.71 -4.90
C LYS A 79 2.75 14.07 -5.17
N LEU A 80 2.14 13.49 -4.15
CA LEU A 80 0.88 12.79 -4.20
C LEU A 80 -0.13 13.33 -3.17
N PRO A 81 -0.41 14.65 -3.16
CA PRO A 81 -1.31 15.24 -2.17
C PRO A 81 -2.72 14.64 -2.24
N SER A 82 -3.24 14.37 -3.45
CA SER A 82 -4.57 13.77 -3.62
C SER A 82 -4.64 12.34 -3.08
N VAL A 83 -3.54 11.60 -3.10
CA VAL A 83 -3.48 10.27 -2.47
C VAL A 83 -3.61 10.40 -0.95
N LYS A 84 -2.96 11.40 -0.35
CA LYS A 84 -3.11 11.66 1.08
C LYS A 84 -4.55 12.02 1.42
N ASP A 85 -5.18 12.89 0.64
CA ASP A 85 -6.58 13.28 0.85
C ASP A 85 -7.51 12.06 0.73
N LEU A 86 -7.32 11.23 -0.31
CA LEU A 86 -8.06 9.98 -0.49
C LEU A 86 -7.92 9.05 0.72
N VAL A 87 -6.71 8.89 1.25
CA VAL A 87 -6.47 8.08 2.45
C VAL A 87 -7.25 8.62 3.65
N MET A 88 -7.27 9.94 3.84
CA MET A 88 -8.01 10.56 4.93
C MET A 88 -9.53 10.45 4.75
N ASP A 89 -10.01 10.49 3.52
CA ASP A 89 -11.43 10.24 3.19
C ASP A 89 -11.83 8.80 3.54
N VAL A 90 -10.97 7.83 3.19
CA VAL A 90 -11.19 6.42 3.59
C VAL A 90 -11.20 6.29 5.12
N MET A 91 -10.24 6.89 5.81
CA MET A 91 -10.17 6.88 7.27
C MET A 91 -11.46 7.44 7.90
N SER A 92 -11.95 8.56 7.38
CA SER A 92 -13.20 9.17 7.84
C SER A 92 -14.40 8.26 7.59
N TYR A 93 -14.48 7.67 6.40
CA TYR A 93 -15.58 6.80 6.01
C TYR A 93 -15.69 5.53 6.88
N VAL A 94 -14.54 4.91 7.18
CA VAL A 94 -14.49 3.70 8.00
C VAL A 94 -14.43 4.00 9.50
N GLN A 95 -14.42 5.27 9.89
CA GLN A 95 -14.25 5.72 11.28
C GLN A 95 -12.99 5.16 11.92
N GLY A 96 -11.88 5.18 11.15
CA GLY A 96 -10.61 4.67 11.60
C GLY A 96 -10.00 5.53 12.71
N GLU A 97 -9.46 4.89 13.74
CA GLU A 97 -8.87 5.58 14.90
C GLU A 97 -7.38 5.84 14.73
N ARG A 98 -6.68 4.97 14.00
CA ARG A 98 -5.24 5.04 13.80
C ARG A 98 -4.88 4.61 12.38
N LEU A 99 -4.09 5.43 11.69
CA LEU A 99 -3.61 5.12 10.35
C LEU A 99 -2.27 4.39 10.42
N GLY A 100 -2.23 3.21 9.82
CA GLY A 100 -1.02 2.40 9.67
C GLY A 100 -0.26 2.68 8.39
N GLY A 101 0.20 1.62 7.70
CA GLY A 101 0.90 1.70 6.43
C GLY A 101 0.00 2.04 5.25
N VAL A 102 0.55 2.75 4.28
CA VAL A 102 -0.10 3.08 3.01
C VAL A 102 0.87 2.81 1.87
N PHE A 103 0.47 1.95 0.96
CA PHE A 103 1.23 1.58 -0.22
C PHE A 103 0.36 1.69 -1.46
N ILE A 104 0.97 2.08 -2.57
CA ILE A 104 0.36 1.96 -3.90
C ILE A 104 1.09 0.83 -4.61
N THR A 105 0.36 -0.19 -5.01
CA THR A 105 0.93 -1.36 -5.68
C THR A 105 0.42 -1.44 -7.12
N LYS A 106 1.34 -1.57 -8.07
CA LYS A 106 1.05 -1.83 -9.46
C LYS A 106 1.38 -3.27 -9.81
N VAL A 107 0.35 -4.01 -10.25
CA VAL A 107 0.50 -5.37 -10.76
C VAL A 107 0.44 -5.30 -12.29
N PRO A 108 1.56 -5.52 -13.01
CA PRO A 108 1.55 -5.52 -14.48
C PRO A 108 0.68 -6.64 -15.05
N ALA A 109 0.20 -6.46 -16.29
CA ALA A 109 -0.54 -7.49 -16.99
C ALA A 109 0.25 -8.81 -17.04
N GLY A 110 -0.40 -9.92 -16.76
CA GLY A 110 0.21 -11.26 -16.70
C GLY A 110 1.08 -11.53 -15.48
N LYS A 111 1.15 -10.60 -14.55
CA LYS A 111 1.84 -10.75 -13.26
C LYS A 111 0.85 -10.84 -12.11
N MET A 112 1.33 -11.27 -10.95
CA MET A 112 0.51 -11.40 -9.75
C MET A 112 1.35 -11.18 -8.49
N VAL A 113 0.68 -10.78 -7.42
CA VAL A 113 1.22 -10.99 -6.07
C VAL A 113 1.04 -12.47 -5.75
N LYS A 114 2.13 -13.17 -5.45
CA LYS A 114 2.08 -14.60 -5.15
C LYS A 114 1.27 -14.83 -3.87
N ARG A 115 0.56 -15.96 -3.82
CA ARG A 115 -0.23 -16.34 -2.66
C ARG A 115 0.66 -16.40 -1.41
N HIS A 116 0.23 -15.72 -0.36
CA HIS A 116 0.92 -15.69 0.92
C HIS A 116 -0.07 -15.39 2.05
N THR A 117 0.40 -15.51 3.29
CA THR A 117 -0.35 -15.10 4.48
C THR A 117 0.39 -13.93 5.12
N ASP A 118 -0.33 -12.86 5.36
CA ASP A 118 0.17 -11.73 6.14
C ASP A 118 0.10 -12.08 7.63
N ASN A 119 1.25 -12.24 8.28
CA ASN A 119 1.33 -12.64 9.68
C ASN A 119 2.20 -11.72 10.55
N GLY A 120 2.62 -10.59 10.01
CA GLY A 120 3.35 -9.56 10.74
C GLY A 120 2.50 -8.80 11.76
N TRP A 121 3.15 -7.91 12.54
CA TRP A 121 2.45 -7.08 13.52
C TRP A 121 1.32 -6.25 12.89
N HIS A 122 1.57 -5.59 11.75
CA HIS A 122 0.57 -4.80 11.04
C HIS A 122 -0.71 -5.55 10.73
N SER A 123 -0.59 -6.79 10.26
CA SER A 123 -1.76 -7.60 9.87
C SER A 123 -2.58 -8.09 11.06
N ARG A 124 -2.00 -8.09 12.26
CA ARG A 124 -2.70 -8.41 13.50
C ARG A 124 -3.29 -7.18 14.19
N TYR A 125 -2.70 -6.00 13.96
CA TYR A 125 -3.06 -4.77 14.65
C TYR A 125 -4.03 -3.89 13.86
N TYR A 126 -3.91 -3.83 12.54
CA TYR A 126 -4.71 -2.99 11.66
C TYR A 126 -5.66 -3.79 10.79
N ASP A 127 -6.85 -3.23 10.55
CA ASP A 127 -7.68 -3.66 9.43
C ASP A 127 -7.06 -3.19 8.11
N LYS A 128 -7.23 -3.98 7.05
CA LYS A 128 -6.69 -3.69 5.73
C LYS A 128 -7.79 -3.28 4.77
N PHE A 129 -7.58 -2.13 4.15
CA PHE A 129 -8.46 -1.59 3.13
C PHE A 129 -7.70 -1.50 1.81
N ALA A 130 -8.37 -1.77 0.71
CA ALA A 130 -7.84 -1.61 -0.64
C ALA A 130 -8.75 -0.69 -1.45
N VAL A 131 -8.15 0.31 -2.11
CA VAL A 131 -8.84 1.18 -3.05
C VAL A 131 -8.34 0.84 -4.44
N GLN A 132 -9.27 0.42 -5.32
CA GLN A 132 -8.97 0.12 -6.71
C GLN A 132 -8.84 1.43 -7.48
N LEU A 133 -7.62 1.76 -7.93
CA LEU A 133 -7.35 2.97 -8.70
C LEU A 133 -7.48 2.74 -10.21
N GLN A 134 -6.97 1.61 -10.69
CA GLN A 134 -7.07 1.17 -12.09
C GLN A 134 -7.22 -0.34 -12.14
N GLY A 135 -7.90 -0.83 -13.16
CA GLY A 135 -8.08 -2.26 -13.39
C GLY A 135 -9.21 -2.53 -14.37
N ASP A 136 -9.42 -3.79 -14.68
CA ASP A 136 -10.51 -4.27 -15.51
C ASP A 136 -11.31 -5.40 -14.83
N LEU A 137 -12.36 -5.87 -15.50
CA LEU A 137 -13.23 -6.92 -14.98
C LEU A 137 -12.55 -8.30 -14.86
N ASN A 138 -11.37 -8.49 -15.46
CA ASN A 138 -10.62 -9.73 -15.39
C ASN A 138 -9.61 -9.76 -14.24
N GLN A 139 -9.54 -8.67 -13.50
CA GLN A 139 -8.68 -8.56 -12.35
C GLN A 139 -9.29 -9.29 -11.15
N ALA A 140 -8.48 -10.07 -10.45
CA ALA A 140 -8.90 -10.83 -9.27
C ALA A 140 -8.01 -10.52 -8.07
N PHE A 141 -8.60 -10.59 -6.88
CA PHE A 141 -7.91 -10.56 -5.59
C PHE A 141 -7.68 -11.98 -5.06
#